data_d2f282d306d096c3fac01d8a2c8cde31
#
_entry.id   d2f282d306d096c3fac01d8a2c8cde31
#
_cell.length_a   1.000
_cell.length_b   1.000
_cell.length_c   1.000
_cell.angle_alpha   90.00
_cell.angle_beta   90.00
_cell.angle_gamma   90.00
#
_symmetry.space_group_name_H-M   'P 1'
#
loop_
_entity.id
_entity.type
_entity.pdbx_description
1 polymer ?
#
loop_
_entity_poly.entity_id
_entity_poly.type
_entity_poly.pdbx_seq_one_letter_code
_entity_poly.pdbx_strand_id
1 'polypeptide(L)'
;MLLPALACISGAFAGGRLFDEIWVVGLFLLLFLLFLSVFVRNRTRETFLWFLSVLFFLVCGISMASILEQGQSEHSIYQYSKKGKLTISGTVCGKPERGERRVKLLLSDVSVKEKGHEPYKAEGRLTVYVYGLKHHVRCADRVTVQSEIRLPRNFANPGGFDYERFLALKGIRGIVYAGAHDLTVLESENRLSIADSMKRTINSQREEFARFLSSTVENRKSAAIFTLLTTGLTTKTPEQVRQSFAKAGASHILAISGLHLSIVAGIFFSFFNFVFRQSESLLISGANRKIAAFAALIPLTYYALLSGFSPSTQRAYIMIVVFLFSYVAEKQGDGLNSLCAAAVMILLLDPASLFSVSFQLSFAAVLFIICGFTLIKEVPAARNKSLGGRVFIFLCISFFAVAGTFPIVMYYFNMICFVQLVTSLVIIPALGFVCVPLGITAFFIFPFLPDLAAF
;
A
#
# COMPACT_ATOMS: atom_id res chain seq x y z
N MET A 1 -2.60 -3.77 23.08
CA MET A 1 -2.33 -3.15 21.75
C MET A 1 -3.47 -2.30 21.20
N LEU A 2 -4.75 -2.63 21.46
CA LEU A 2 -5.89 -1.85 20.93
C LEU A 2 -5.86 -0.37 21.37
N LEU A 3 -5.71 -0.10 22.65
CA LEU A 3 -5.72 1.28 23.17
C LEU A 3 -4.49 2.11 22.72
N PRO A 4 -3.24 1.61 22.72
CA PRO A 4 -2.13 2.33 22.11
C PRO A 4 -2.34 2.65 20.63
N ALA A 5 -2.93 1.72 19.86
CA ALA A 5 -3.24 1.97 18.46
C ALA A 5 -4.30 3.06 18.29
N LEU A 6 -5.38 3.02 19.08
CA LEU A 6 -6.40 4.06 19.10
C LEU A 6 -5.84 5.41 19.54
N ALA A 7 -4.93 5.44 20.51
CA ALA A 7 -4.26 6.65 20.95
C ALA A 7 -3.36 7.25 19.84
N CYS A 8 -2.60 6.42 19.13
CA CYS A 8 -1.79 6.86 18.00
C CYS A 8 -2.66 7.41 16.86
N ILE A 9 -3.77 6.73 16.53
CA ILE A 9 -4.72 7.16 15.52
C ILE A 9 -5.39 8.48 15.91
N SER A 10 -5.88 8.59 17.15
CA SER A 10 -6.52 9.82 17.63
C SER A 10 -5.53 10.98 17.72
N GLY A 11 -4.28 10.73 18.14
CA GLY A 11 -3.21 11.72 18.16
C GLY A 11 -2.87 12.23 16.75
N ALA A 12 -2.71 11.32 15.78
CA ALA A 12 -2.44 11.69 14.39
C ALA A 12 -3.61 12.47 13.76
N PHE A 13 -4.86 12.10 14.10
CA PHE A 13 -6.04 12.80 13.63
C PHE A 13 -6.17 14.20 14.26
N ALA A 14 -5.87 14.32 15.54
CA ALA A 14 -5.89 15.59 16.25
C ALA A 14 -4.79 16.54 15.76
N GLY A 15 -3.56 16.05 15.59
CA GLY A 15 -2.43 16.85 15.11
C GLY A 15 -2.65 17.44 13.71
N GLY A 16 -3.36 16.71 12.83
CA GLY A 16 -3.66 17.18 11.47
C GLY A 16 -4.75 18.27 11.37
N ARG A 17 -5.36 18.70 12.48
CA ARG A 17 -6.47 19.69 12.48
C ARG A 17 -6.35 20.80 13.52
N LEU A 18 -5.46 20.68 14.51
CA LEU A 18 -5.69 21.35 15.81
C LEU A 18 -4.50 22.17 16.36
N PHE A 19 -3.54 22.58 15.56
CA PHE A 19 -2.45 23.39 16.09
C PHE A 19 -2.89 24.80 16.58
N ASP A 20 -4.11 25.23 16.25
CA ASP A 20 -4.65 26.53 16.67
C ASP A 20 -5.71 26.45 17.77
N GLU A 21 -6.02 25.28 18.35
CA GLU A 21 -7.14 25.19 19.28
C GLU A 21 -6.77 24.61 20.66
N ILE A 22 -7.23 25.31 21.69
CA ILE A 22 -7.21 25.01 23.13
C ILE A 22 -7.68 23.59 23.52
N TRP A 23 -8.38 22.90 22.62
CA TRP A 23 -8.91 21.55 22.79
C TRP A 23 -7.85 20.45 23.01
N VAL A 24 -6.65 20.60 22.44
CA VAL A 24 -5.56 19.64 22.65
C VAL A 24 -5.11 19.64 24.10
N VAL A 25 -4.99 20.84 24.67
CA VAL A 25 -4.65 21.03 26.10
C VAL A 25 -5.77 20.45 26.98
N GLY A 26 -7.02 20.69 26.59
CA GLY A 26 -8.20 20.13 27.29
C GLY A 26 -8.24 18.61 27.25
N LEU A 27 -7.94 18.00 26.11
CA LEU A 27 -7.86 16.55 25.95
C LEU A 27 -6.72 15.94 26.79
N PHE A 28 -5.55 16.59 26.82
CA PHE A 28 -4.43 16.19 27.68
C PHE A 28 -4.80 16.27 29.17
N LEU A 29 -5.47 17.34 29.57
CA LEU A 29 -5.93 17.52 30.94
C LEU A 29 -6.98 16.45 31.33
N LEU A 30 -7.91 16.15 30.43
CA LEU A 30 -8.93 15.11 30.64
C LEU A 30 -8.30 13.71 30.75
N LEU A 31 -7.36 13.38 29.88
CA LEU A 31 -6.62 12.11 29.94
C LEU A 31 -5.75 12.01 31.17
N PHE A 32 -5.15 13.11 31.61
CA PHE A 32 -4.38 13.17 32.84
C PHE A 32 -5.26 13.02 34.08
N LEU A 33 -6.43 13.64 34.11
CA LEU A 33 -7.42 13.50 35.20
C LEU A 33 -8.01 12.09 35.24
N LEU A 34 -8.33 11.49 34.09
CA LEU A 34 -8.73 10.10 33.96
C LEU A 34 -7.65 9.16 34.48
N PHE A 35 -6.41 9.38 34.13
CA PHE A 35 -5.26 8.65 34.65
C PHE A 35 -5.15 8.77 36.16
N LEU A 36 -5.22 9.98 36.71
CA LEU A 36 -5.14 10.21 38.14
C LEU A 36 -6.26 9.45 38.87
N SER A 37 -7.46 9.46 38.33
CA SER A 37 -8.61 8.74 38.91
C SER A 37 -8.42 7.21 38.91
N VAL A 38 -7.92 6.64 37.80
CA VAL A 38 -7.66 5.19 37.66
C VAL A 38 -6.43 4.79 38.47
N PHE A 39 -5.38 5.61 38.48
CA PHE A 39 -4.16 5.39 39.26
C PHE A 39 -4.40 5.41 40.75
N VAL A 40 -5.17 6.40 41.24
CA VAL A 40 -5.53 6.51 42.66
C VAL A 40 -6.40 5.32 43.11
N ARG A 41 -7.26 4.82 42.20
CA ARG A 41 -8.16 3.68 42.50
C ARG A 41 -7.45 2.34 42.50
N ASN A 42 -6.54 2.08 41.59
CA ASN A 42 -5.96 0.73 41.38
C ASN A 42 -4.49 0.58 41.81
N ARG A 43 -3.71 1.64 41.94
CA ARG A 43 -2.29 1.70 42.39
C ARG A 43 -1.37 0.58 41.86
N THR A 44 -1.66 -0.03 40.72
CA THR A 44 -0.85 -1.14 40.20
C THR A 44 0.18 -0.63 39.17
N ARG A 45 1.39 -1.23 39.21
CA ARG A 45 2.47 -0.94 38.24
C ARG A 45 2.00 -1.12 36.79
N GLU A 46 1.13 -2.09 36.55
CA GLU A 46 0.60 -2.39 35.22
C GLU A 46 -0.30 -1.29 34.66
N THR A 47 -1.20 -0.70 35.48
CA THR A 47 -2.03 0.42 35.09
C THR A 47 -1.21 1.66 34.76
N PHE A 48 -0.12 1.89 35.49
CA PHE A 48 0.78 3.00 35.23
C PHE A 48 1.53 2.83 33.88
N LEU A 49 2.13 1.66 33.64
CA LEU A 49 2.80 1.34 32.38
C LEU A 49 1.84 1.38 31.17
N TRP A 50 0.62 0.96 31.39
CA TRP A 50 -0.45 0.98 30.39
C TRP A 50 -0.79 2.43 29.98
N PHE A 51 -0.97 3.32 30.95
CA PHE A 51 -1.22 4.74 30.70
C PHE A 51 -0.04 5.43 30.01
N LEU A 52 1.20 5.17 30.47
CA LEU A 52 2.38 5.71 29.83
C LEU A 52 2.49 5.27 28.35
N SER A 53 2.13 4.04 28.03
CA SER A 53 2.13 3.57 26.64
C SER A 53 1.07 4.30 25.79
N VAL A 54 -0.14 4.51 26.32
CA VAL A 54 -1.20 5.26 25.63
C VAL A 54 -0.77 6.71 25.40
N LEU A 55 -0.22 7.37 26.42
CA LEU A 55 0.26 8.75 26.33
C LEU A 55 1.42 8.88 25.32
N PHE A 56 2.38 7.96 25.37
CA PHE A 56 3.51 7.91 24.43
C PHE A 56 3.02 7.85 22.97
N PHE A 57 2.11 6.91 22.65
CA PHE A 57 1.60 6.77 21.30
C PHE A 57 0.72 7.95 20.86
N LEU A 58 0.01 8.58 21.79
CA LEU A 58 -0.75 9.79 21.51
C LEU A 58 0.19 10.96 21.16
N VAL A 59 1.25 11.18 21.95
CA VAL A 59 2.26 12.20 21.66
C VAL A 59 2.98 11.92 20.34
N CYS A 60 3.35 10.67 20.08
CA CYS A 60 3.92 10.29 18.78
C CYS A 60 2.98 10.63 17.63
N GLY A 61 1.68 10.33 17.77
CA GLY A 61 0.68 10.64 16.75
C GLY A 61 0.56 12.14 16.48
N ILE A 62 0.52 12.97 17.54
CA ILE A 62 0.46 14.43 17.42
C ILE A 62 1.74 14.96 16.75
N SER A 63 2.93 14.55 17.25
CA SER A 63 4.22 15.02 16.71
C SER A 63 4.38 14.67 15.23
N MET A 64 3.95 13.48 14.84
CA MET A 64 4.01 13.05 13.43
C MET A 64 3.06 13.82 12.54
N ALA A 65 1.85 14.13 13.01
CA ALA A 65 0.90 14.96 12.27
C ALA A 65 1.41 16.39 12.09
N SER A 66 2.04 16.94 13.11
CA SER A 66 2.66 18.29 13.06
C SER A 66 3.77 18.39 12.02
N ILE A 67 4.61 17.34 11.91
CA ILE A 67 5.67 17.26 10.88
C ILE A 67 5.07 17.28 9.46
N LEU A 68 3.90 16.67 9.28
CA LEU A 68 3.22 16.68 7.98
C LEU A 68 2.67 18.07 7.59
N GLU A 69 2.25 18.87 8.57
CA GLU A 69 1.71 20.21 8.34
C GLU A 69 2.79 21.28 8.20
N GLN A 70 3.96 21.12 8.83
CA GLN A 70 5.09 22.05 8.75
C GLN A 70 5.75 22.18 7.36
N GLY A 71 5.22 21.53 6.33
CA GLY A 71 5.77 21.52 4.96
C GLY A 71 5.75 22.83 4.17
N GLN A 72 5.74 24.01 4.82
CA GLN A 72 6.00 25.32 4.20
C GLN A 72 7.36 25.85 4.63
N SER A 73 8.44 25.11 4.26
CA SER A 73 9.79 25.67 4.38
C SER A 73 9.99 26.79 3.35
N GLU A 74 10.89 27.72 3.64
CA GLU A 74 11.28 28.80 2.72
C GLU A 74 11.78 28.30 1.35
N HIS A 75 12.10 27.03 1.24
CA HIS A 75 12.55 26.36 0.00
C HIS A 75 11.51 25.42 -0.61
N SER A 76 10.24 25.57 -0.24
CA SER A 76 9.17 24.75 -0.78
C SER A 76 8.93 25.04 -2.28
N ILE A 77 8.62 24.00 -3.05
CA ILE A 77 8.21 24.09 -4.47
C ILE A 77 7.07 25.10 -4.68
N TYR A 78 6.24 25.35 -3.67
CA TYR A 78 5.15 26.35 -3.72
C TYR A 78 5.62 27.74 -4.12
N GLN A 79 6.81 28.18 -3.69
CA GLN A 79 7.33 29.53 -3.95
C GLN A 79 7.70 29.74 -5.42
N TYR A 80 7.99 28.65 -6.13
CA TYR A 80 8.41 28.70 -7.54
C TYR A 80 7.23 28.64 -8.52
N SER A 81 6.00 28.44 -8.05
CA SER A 81 4.82 28.26 -8.91
C SER A 81 4.38 29.52 -9.68
N LYS A 82 4.89 30.70 -9.32
CA LYS A 82 4.53 31.98 -9.95
C LYS A 82 5.69 32.60 -10.75
N LYS A 83 6.83 31.91 -10.85
CA LYS A 83 8.07 32.51 -11.38
C LYS A 83 8.31 32.25 -12.88
N GLY A 84 7.30 31.76 -13.63
CA GLY A 84 7.41 31.53 -15.07
C GLY A 84 8.19 30.27 -15.44
N LYS A 85 8.87 30.28 -16.60
CA LYS A 85 9.66 29.12 -17.05
C LYS A 85 10.95 28.98 -16.25
N LEU A 86 11.10 27.84 -15.62
CA LEU A 86 12.23 27.46 -14.77
C LEU A 86 12.93 26.23 -15.35
N THR A 87 14.22 26.10 -15.07
CA THR A 87 14.95 24.86 -15.32
C THR A 87 14.87 23.99 -14.07
N ILE A 88 14.20 22.85 -14.19
CA ILE A 88 13.89 21.93 -13.10
C ILE A 88 14.69 20.66 -13.33
N SER A 89 15.56 20.29 -12.41
CA SER A 89 16.31 19.03 -12.44
C SER A 89 15.87 18.14 -11.30
N GLY A 90 15.82 16.83 -11.52
CA GLY A 90 15.46 15.88 -10.48
C GLY A 90 15.69 14.45 -10.89
N THR A 91 15.62 13.55 -9.92
CA THR A 91 15.78 12.09 -10.11
C THR A 91 14.42 11.44 -10.26
N VAL A 92 14.25 10.60 -11.27
CA VAL A 92 12.99 9.88 -11.53
C VAL A 92 12.77 8.84 -10.45
N CYS A 93 11.72 9.03 -9.66
CA CYS A 93 11.34 8.15 -8.57
C CYS A 93 10.26 7.17 -9.04
N GLY A 94 10.51 5.88 -8.89
CA GLY A 94 9.57 4.87 -9.32
C GLY A 94 9.56 4.63 -10.84
N LYS A 95 8.56 3.88 -11.31
CA LYS A 95 8.43 3.56 -12.74
C LYS A 95 7.68 4.67 -13.47
N PRO A 96 8.20 5.16 -14.64
CA PRO A 96 7.44 6.05 -15.51
C PRO A 96 6.10 5.42 -15.95
N GLU A 97 5.00 6.13 -15.76
CA GLU A 97 3.67 5.70 -16.18
C GLU A 97 3.43 6.16 -17.61
N ARG A 98 3.43 5.23 -18.56
CA ARG A 98 3.18 5.54 -19.99
C ARG A 98 1.70 5.43 -20.29
N GLY A 99 1.07 6.56 -20.64
CA GLY A 99 -0.26 6.62 -21.25
C GLY A 99 -0.15 6.72 -22.78
N GLU A 100 -1.29 6.77 -23.47
CA GLU A 100 -1.33 6.83 -24.95
C GLU A 100 -0.65 8.07 -25.54
N ARG A 101 -0.78 9.23 -24.90
CA ARG A 101 -0.27 10.52 -25.40
C ARG A 101 0.78 11.17 -24.52
N ARG A 102 0.97 10.70 -23.31
CA ARG A 102 1.86 11.32 -22.31
C ARG A 102 2.52 10.29 -21.42
N VAL A 103 3.71 10.62 -20.95
CA VAL A 103 4.43 9.87 -19.92
C VAL A 103 4.39 10.70 -18.64
N LYS A 104 3.98 10.07 -17.52
CA LYS A 104 4.01 10.68 -16.21
C LYS A 104 5.27 10.23 -15.48
N LEU A 105 6.07 11.16 -15.05
CA LEU A 105 7.28 10.98 -14.25
C LEU A 105 7.04 11.56 -12.86
N LEU A 106 7.54 10.90 -11.84
CA LEU A 106 7.61 11.45 -10.48
C LEU A 106 9.06 11.77 -10.19
N LEU A 107 9.36 13.03 -9.86
CA LEU A 107 10.72 13.49 -9.55
C LEU A 107 10.88 13.67 -8.05
N SER A 108 11.99 13.16 -7.51
CA SER A 108 12.55 13.45 -6.19
C SER A 108 13.87 14.21 -6.32
N ASP A 109 14.41 14.69 -5.20
CA ASP A 109 15.64 15.48 -5.15
C ASP A 109 15.63 16.63 -6.17
N VAL A 110 14.55 17.39 -6.14
CA VAL A 110 14.28 18.45 -7.10
C VAL A 110 15.20 19.63 -6.83
N SER A 111 15.85 20.13 -7.88
CA SER A 111 16.56 21.42 -7.89
C SER A 111 15.95 22.32 -8.96
N VAL A 112 15.74 23.58 -8.59
CA VAL A 112 15.13 24.59 -9.45
C VAL A 112 16.14 25.69 -9.71
N LYS A 113 16.33 26.05 -10.96
CA LYS A 113 17.23 27.14 -11.40
C LYS A 113 16.43 28.20 -12.13
N GLU A 114 16.48 29.43 -11.61
CA GLU A 114 15.99 30.62 -12.29
C GLU A 114 17.07 31.17 -13.24
N LYS A 115 16.65 31.90 -14.27
CA LYS A 115 17.64 32.57 -15.17
C LYS A 115 18.54 33.50 -14.36
N GLY A 116 19.84 33.26 -14.41
CA GLY A 116 20.84 34.11 -13.75
C GLY A 116 21.12 33.80 -12.28
N HIS A 117 20.49 32.76 -11.72
CA HIS A 117 20.72 32.33 -10.32
C HIS A 117 21.31 30.92 -10.26
N GLU A 118 21.98 30.61 -9.16
CA GLU A 118 22.44 29.26 -8.87
C GLU A 118 21.22 28.32 -8.61
N PRO A 119 21.38 27.00 -8.89
CA PRO A 119 20.31 26.05 -8.67
C PRO A 119 20.05 25.85 -7.15
N TYR A 120 18.82 26.02 -6.73
CA TYR A 120 18.38 25.80 -5.35
C TYR A 120 17.73 24.42 -5.22
N LYS A 121 18.06 23.71 -4.13
CA LYS A 121 17.38 22.45 -3.79
C LYS A 121 15.99 22.78 -3.24
N ALA A 122 14.95 22.30 -3.93
CA ALA A 122 13.56 22.51 -3.54
C ALA A 122 13.02 21.31 -2.77
N GLU A 123 12.28 21.55 -1.71
CA GLU A 123 11.65 20.51 -0.91
C GLU A 123 10.32 20.04 -1.49
N GLY A 124 10.18 18.73 -1.64
CA GLY A 124 9.00 18.07 -2.16
C GLY A 124 9.27 17.28 -3.44
N ARG A 125 8.22 16.62 -3.91
CA ARG A 125 8.23 15.86 -5.18
C ARG A 125 7.45 16.60 -6.23
N LEU A 126 7.84 16.43 -7.49
CA LEU A 126 7.13 16.97 -8.65
C LEU A 126 6.58 15.85 -9.52
N THR A 127 5.35 16.02 -9.98
CA THR A 127 4.82 15.19 -11.07
C THR A 127 5.03 15.89 -12.39
N VAL A 128 5.74 15.26 -13.32
CA VAL A 128 6.00 15.79 -14.66
C VAL A 128 5.24 14.97 -15.69
N TYR A 129 4.39 15.64 -16.47
CA TYR A 129 3.70 15.06 -17.62
C TYR A 129 4.43 15.48 -18.91
N VAL A 130 5.03 14.52 -19.60
CA VAL A 130 5.77 14.74 -20.83
C VAL A 130 4.98 14.23 -22.02
N TYR A 131 4.70 15.10 -22.99
CA TYR A 131 3.97 14.77 -24.21
C TYR A 131 4.93 14.43 -25.35
N GLY A 132 4.62 13.38 -26.10
CA GLY A 132 5.40 12.98 -27.29
C GLY A 132 6.78 12.37 -26.97
N LEU A 133 7.03 11.92 -25.75
CA LEU A 133 8.31 11.35 -25.35
C LEU A 133 8.52 9.98 -26.01
N LYS A 134 9.49 9.90 -26.94
CA LYS A 134 9.92 8.67 -27.63
C LYS A 134 11.03 7.92 -26.88
N HIS A 135 11.87 8.64 -26.15
CA HIS A 135 12.99 8.06 -25.41
C HIS A 135 12.54 7.28 -24.17
N HIS A 136 13.31 6.24 -23.84
CA HIS A 136 13.07 5.44 -22.64
C HIS A 136 13.72 6.12 -21.43
N VAL A 137 12.88 6.73 -20.57
CA VAL A 137 13.28 7.18 -19.25
C VAL A 137 13.06 6.02 -18.27
N ARG A 138 14.04 5.78 -17.39
CA ARG A 138 14.03 4.70 -16.38
C ARG A 138 13.99 5.30 -14.98
N CYS A 139 13.67 4.44 -14.02
CA CYS A 139 13.81 4.77 -12.59
C CYS A 139 15.27 5.12 -12.27
N ALA A 140 15.48 6.13 -11.41
CA ALA A 140 16.77 6.67 -11.02
C ALA A 140 17.55 7.41 -12.17
N ASP A 141 16.93 7.67 -13.31
CA ASP A 141 17.51 8.59 -14.27
C ASP A 141 17.38 10.03 -13.76
N ARG A 142 18.41 10.84 -13.97
CA ARG A 142 18.34 12.26 -13.69
C ARG A 142 17.84 12.97 -14.94
N VAL A 143 16.80 13.78 -14.76
CA VAL A 143 16.19 14.53 -15.87
C VAL A 143 16.19 16.01 -15.59
N THR A 144 16.31 16.80 -16.65
CA THR A 144 16.14 18.25 -16.60
C THR A 144 15.00 18.64 -17.52
N VAL A 145 14.10 19.48 -17.03
CA VAL A 145 12.91 19.96 -17.73
C VAL A 145 12.83 21.47 -17.67
N GLN A 146 12.58 22.11 -18.81
CA GLN A 146 12.33 23.55 -18.87
C GLN A 146 10.83 23.81 -18.97
N SER A 147 10.19 24.21 -17.87
CA SER A 147 8.76 24.47 -17.83
C SER A 147 8.35 25.26 -16.59
N GLU A 148 7.06 25.57 -16.51
CA GLU A 148 6.44 26.22 -15.35
C GLU A 148 5.97 25.19 -14.33
N ILE A 149 6.13 25.49 -13.05
CA ILE A 149 5.57 24.69 -11.97
C ILE A 149 4.15 25.18 -11.70
N ARG A 150 3.19 24.29 -11.80
CA ARG A 150 1.79 24.56 -11.47
C ARG A 150 1.42 23.87 -10.16
N LEU A 151 0.69 24.56 -9.30
CA LEU A 151 0.15 23.95 -8.10
C LEU A 151 -1.02 23.04 -8.45
N PRO A 152 -1.17 21.91 -7.75
CA PRO A 152 -2.40 21.14 -7.82
C PRO A 152 -3.60 22.01 -7.44
N ARG A 153 -4.73 21.84 -8.13
CA ARG A 153 -5.97 22.56 -7.84
C ARG A 153 -7.12 21.58 -7.74
N ASN A 154 -8.00 21.85 -6.79
CA ASN A 154 -9.27 21.14 -6.66
C ASN A 154 -10.31 21.69 -7.64
N PHE A 155 -11.24 20.85 -8.05
CA PHE A 155 -12.41 21.30 -8.84
C PHE A 155 -13.40 22.10 -8.01
N ALA A 156 -13.22 22.18 -6.68
CA ALA A 156 -14.07 22.89 -5.73
C ALA A 156 -15.55 22.48 -5.75
N ASN A 157 -15.88 21.31 -6.28
CA ASN A 157 -17.24 20.79 -6.23
C ASN A 157 -17.57 20.37 -4.78
N PRO A 158 -18.76 20.74 -4.25
CA PRO A 158 -19.20 20.28 -2.93
C PRO A 158 -19.18 18.74 -2.85
N GLY A 159 -18.53 18.18 -1.82
CA GLY A 159 -18.37 16.72 -1.68
C GLY A 159 -17.41 16.07 -2.68
N GLY A 160 -16.73 16.86 -3.51
CA GLY A 160 -15.74 16.36 -4.48
C GLY A 160 -14.47 15.88 -3.83
N PHE A 161 -13.71 15.06 -4.57
CA PHE A 161 -12.41 14.54 -4.12
C PHE A 161 -11.39 15.67 -3.97
N ASP A 162 -10.77 15.76 -2.80
CA ASP A 162 -9.69 16.73 -2.50
C ASP A 162 -8.37 16.26 -3.10
N TYR A 163 -8.16 16.62 -4.37
CA TYR A 163 -6.98 16.23 -5.14
C TYR A 163 -5.70 16.91 -4.62
N GLU A 164 -5.81 18.14 -4.17
CA GLU A 164 -4.69 18.90 -3.62
C GLU A 164 -4.15 18.24 -2.36
N ARG A 165 -5.03 17.95 -1.40
CA ARG A 165 -4.69 17.23 -0.17
C ARG A 165 -4.16 15.83 -0.47
N PHE A 166 -4.74 15.12 -1.41
CA PHE A 166 -4.27 13.80 -1.82
C PHE A 166 -2.84 13.81 -2.36
N LEU A 167 -2.48 14.80 -3.17
CA LEU A 167 -1.10 14.96 -3.66
C LEU A 167 -0.15 15.42 -2.56
N ALA A 168 -0.59 16.35 -1.71
CA ALA A 168 0.18 16.83 -0.58
C ALA A 168 0.57 15.70 0.39
N LEU A 169 -0.37 14.79 0.71
CA LEU A 169 -0.10 13.60 1.51
C LEU A 169 0.92 12.64 0.86
N LYS A 170 1.05 12.66 -0.46
CA LYS A 170 2.10 11.93 -1.20
C LYS A 170 3.42 12.67 -1.30
N GLY A 171 3.53 13.84 -0.67
CA GLY A 171 4.69 14.72 -0.78
C GLY A 171 4.84 15.38 -2.16
N ILE A 172 3.80 15.34 -3.01
CA ILE A 172 3.80 15.97 -4.33
C ILE A 172 3.30 17.38 -4.18
N ARG A 173 4.19 18.34 -4.40
CA ARG A 173 3.95 19.77 -4.17
C ARG A 173 3.69 20.56 -5.44
N GLY A 174 3.92 19.96 -6.62
CA GLY A 174 3.70 20.64 -7.90
C GLY A 174 3.54 19.67 -9.07
N ILE A 175 2.99 20.22 -10.15
CA ILE A 175 2.76 19.54 -11.42
C ILE A 175 3.44 20.35 -12.52
N VAL A 176 4.13 19.65 -13.42
CA VAL A 176 4.81 20.24 -14.57
C VAL A 176 4.31 19.59 -15.85
N TYR A 177 4.07 20.37 -16.86
CA TYR A 177 3.70 19.90 -18.19
C TYR A 177 4.79 20.32 -19.18
N ALA A 178 5.34 19.36 -19.92
CA ALA A 178 6.45 19.60 -20.84
C ALA A 178 6.26 18.84 -22.16
N GLY A 179 6.84 19.36 -23.22
CA GLY A 179 7.04 18.63 -24.47
C GLY A 179 8.27 17.72 -24.42
N ALA A 180 8.37 16.79 -25.34
CA ALA A 180 9.55 15.91 -25.44
C ALA A 180 10.86 16.68 -25.67
N HIS A 181 10.79 17.85 -26.31
CA HIS A 181 11.93 18.72 -26.58
C HIS A 181 12.41 19.54 -25.38
N ASP A 182 11.51 19.72 -24.37
CA ASP A 182 11.85 20.45 -23.15
C ASP A 182 12.49 19.53 -22.09
N LEU A 183 12.54 18.21 -22.34
CA LEU A 183 13.10 17.23 -21.45
C LEU A 183 14.46 16.74 -21.95
N THR A 184 15.47 16.87 -21.12
CA THR A 184 16.81 16.28 -21.34
C THR A 184 17.03 15.20 -20.28
N VAL A 185 17.38 14.00 -20.72
CA VAL A 185 17.81 12.91 -19.82
C VAL A 185 19.32 13.04 -19.65
N LEU A 186 19.72 13.29 -18.43
CA LEU A 186 21.14 13.25 -18.06
C LEU A 186 21.44 11.81 -17.72
N GLU A 187 22.28 11.14 -18.49
CA GLU A 187 22.76 9.82 -18.13
C GLU A 187 23.43 9.90 -16.76
N SER A 188 22.98 9.03 -15.85
CA SER A 188 23.52 9.00 -14.49
C SER A 188 24.92 8.39 -14.54
N GLU A 189 25.96 9.22 -14.55
CA GLU A 189 27.36 8.79 -14.37
C GLU A 189 27.64 8.28 -12.94
N ASN A 190 26.74 8.56 -11.99
CA ASN A 190 26.87 8.10 -10.62
C ASN A 190 26.51 6.61 -10.50
N ARG A 191 27.37 5.86 -9.79
CA ARG A 191 27.07 4.48 -9.39
C ARG A 191 25.69 4.42 -8.75
N LEU A 192 24.78 3.70 -9.39
CA LEU A 192 23.44 3.46 -8.87
C LEU A 192 23.54 2.92 -7.45
N SER A 193 22.69 3.43 -6.55
CA SER A 193 22.52 2.79 -5.25
C SER A 193 22.12 1.33 -5.45
N ILE A 194 22.55 0.44 -4.53
CA ILE A 194 22.17 -0.98 -4.53
C ILE A 194 20.63 -1.11 -4.62
N ALA A 195 19.90 -0.25 -3.89
CA ALA A 195 18.45 -0.22 -3.92
C ALA A 195 17.89 0.14 -5.32
N ASP A 196 18.51 1.08 -6.03
CA ASP A 196 18.04 1.49 -7.35
C ASP A 196 18.43 0.48 -8.44
N SER A 197 19.58 -0.17 -8.30
CA SER A 197 19.96 -1.31 -9.13
C SER A 197 18.95 -2.45 -8.98
N MET A 198 18.60 -2.80 -7.75
CA MET A 198 17.61 -3.84 -7.46
C MET A 198 16.23 -3.49 -8.03
N LYS A 199 15.78 -2.23 -7.88
CA LYS A 199 14.52 -1.77 -8.48
C LYS A 199 14.54 -1.85 -10.01
N ARG A 200 15.66 -1.50 -10.65
CA ARG A 200 15.83 -1.62 -12.12
C ARG A 200 15.72 -3.08 -12.56
N THR A 201 16.42 -3.99 -11.87
CA THR A 201 16.41 -5.44 -12.17
C THR A 201 14.98 -5.99 -12.04
N ILE A 202 14.30 -5.73 -10.93
CA ILE A 202 12.92 -6.19 -10.70
C ILE A 202 11.98 -5.63 -11.79
N ASN A 203 12.10 -4.35 -12.14
CA ASN A 203 11.28 -3.76 -13.19
C ASN A 203 11.56 -4.37 -14.57
N SER A 204 12.82 -4.71 -14.88
CA SER A 204 13.17 -5.42 -16.10
C SER A 204 12.53 -6.80 -16.17
N GLN A 205 12.62 -7.58 -15.08
CA GLN A 205 11.98 -8.91 -14.97
C GLN A 205 10.45 -8.82 -15.15
N ARG A 206 9.80 -7.82 -14.54
CA ARG A 206 8.35 -7.57 -14.71
C ARG A 206 7.98 -7.32 -16.17
N GLU A 207 8.77 -6.52 -16.88
CA GLU A 207 8.51 -6.18 -18.27
C GLU A 207 8.78 -7.35 -19.21
N GLU A 208 9.80 -8.13 -18.91
CA GLU A 208 10.16 -9.33 -19.66
C GLU A 208 9.08 -10.38 -19.54
N PHE A 209 8.64 -10.69 -18.32
CA PHE A 209 7.53 -11.60 -18.08
C PHE A 209 6.21 -11.11 -18.70
N ALA A 210 5.96 -9.79 -18.66
CA ALA A 210 4.79 -9.21 -19.31
C ALA A 210 4.83 -9.31 -20.84
N ARG A 211 6.03 -9.29 -21.46
CA ARG A 211 6.21 -9.55 -22.89
C ARG A 211 5.97 -11.02 -23.20
N PHE A 212 6.53 -11.91 -22.39
CA PHE A 212 6.31 -13.36 -22.50
C PHE A 212 4.81 -13.70 -22.44
N LEU A 213 4.07 -13.24 -21.44
CA LEU A 213 2.63 -13.47 -21.34
C LEU A 213 1.86 -12.92 -22.56
N SER A 214 2.26 -11.76 -23.07
CA SER A 214 1.60 -11.15 -24.23
C SER A 214 1.88 -11.86 -25.55
N SER A 215 2.96 -12.66 -25.65
CA SER A 215 3.29 -13.48 -26.81
C SER A 215 2.70 -14.89 -26.73
N THR A 216 2.51 -15.42 -25.52
CA THR A 216 2.07 -16.80 -25.27
C THR A 216 0.55 -16.89 -25.18
N VAL A 217 -0.10 -15.93 -24.51
CA VAL A 217 -1.55 -15.96 -24.30
C VAL A 217 -2.25 -15.26 -25.46
N GLU A 218 -3.00 -16.02 -26.28
CA GLU A 218 -3.70 -15.50 -27.49
C GLU A 218 -4.68 -14.34 -27.14
N ASN A 219 -5.41 -14.46 -26.04
CA ASN A 219 -6.36 -13.45 -25.62
C ASN A 219 -5.66 -12.32 -24.89
N ARG A 220 -5.54 -11.16 -25.55
CA ARG A 220 -4.91 -9.95 -24.98
C ARG A 220 -5.50 -9.49 -23.66
N LYS A 221 -6.81 -9.67 -23.41
CA LYS A 221 -7.46 -9.30 -22.16
C LYS A 221 -7.03 -10.24 -21.04
N SER A 222 -6.96 -11.55 -21.30
CA SER A 222 -6.46 -12.53 -20.35
C SER A 222 -4.98 -12.32 -20.03
N ALA A 223 -4.13 -12.13 -21.05
CA ALA A 223 -2.71 -11.79 -20.87
C ALA A 223 -2.52 -10.56 -19.98
N ALA A 224 -3.34 -9.51 -20.18
CA ALA A 224 -3.28 -8.29 -19.39
C ALA A 224 -3.70 -8.54 -17.92
N ILE A 225 -4.72 -9.36 -17.68
CA ILE A 225 -5.16 -9.74 -16.33
C ILE A 225 -4.09 -10.56 -15.61
N PHE A 226 -3.52 -11.60 -16.25
CA PHE A 226 -2.43 -12.39 -15.68
C PHE A 226 -1.21 -11.53 -15.37
N THR A 227 -0.80 -10.66 -16.29
CA THR A 227 0.29 -9.69 -16.08
C THR A 227 0.02 -8.82 -14.87
N LEU A 228 -1.20 -8.28 -14.76
CA LEU A 228 -1.59 -7.41 -13.66
C LEU A 228 -1.55 -8.12 -12.31
N LEU A 229 -2.12 -9.32 -12.22
CA LEU A 229 -2.21 -10.08 -10.98
C LEU A 229 -0.85 -10.62 -10.51
N THR A 230 0.06 -10.91 -11.45
CA THR A 230 1.38 -11.44 -11.12
C THR A 230 2.39 -10.34 -10.84
N THR A 231 2.46 -9.31 -11.69
CA THR A 231 3.50 -8.29 -11.65
C THR A 231 3.02 -6.91 -11.17
N GLY A 232 1.72 -6.71 -11.00
CA GLY A 232 1.16 -5.41 -10.66
C GLY A 232 1.26 -4.33 -11.75
N LEU A 233 1.57 -4.70 -13.00
CA LEU A 233 1.69 -3.75 -14.11
C LEU A 233 0.31 -3.33 -14.62
N THR A 234 -0.20 -2.21 -14.12
CA THR A 234 -1.51 -1.66 -14.51
C THR A 234 -1.54 -1.04 -15.90
N THR A 235 -0.39 -0.63 -16.44
CA THR A 235 -0.28 0.12 -17.71
C THR A 235 -0.71 -0.69 -18.94
N LYS A 236 -0.71 -2.01 -18.85
CA LYS A 236 -1.11 -2.91 -19.95
C LYS A 236 -2.58 -3.33 -19.90
N THR A 237 -3.32 -2.94 -18.87
CA THR A 237 -4.72 -3.36 -18.71
C THR A 237 -5.63 -2.46 -19.53
N PRO A 238 -6.38 -3.02 -20.50
CA PRO A 238 -7.32 -2.25 -21.32
C PRO A 238 -8.40 -1.57 -20.47
N GLU A 239 -8.81 -0.38 -20.86
CA GLU A 239 -9.84 0.39 -20.15
C GLU A 239 -11.17 -0.37 -20.05
N GLN A 240 -11.54 -1.11 -21.09
CA GLN A 240 -12.74 -1.96 -21.09
C GLN A 240 -12.72 -3.00 -19.96
N VAL A 241 -11.55 -3.61 -19.68
CA VAL A 241 -11.40 -4.58 -18.58
C VAL A 241 -11.60 -3.88 -17.25
N ARG A 242 -10.98 -2.71 -17.06
CA ARG A 242 -11.15 -1.92 -15.83
C ARG A 242 -12.60 -1.55 -15.57
N GLN A 243 -13.29 -1.08 -16.60
CA GLN A 243 -14.71 -0.71 -16.50
C GLN A 243 -15.60 -1.91 -16.20
N SER A 244 -15.34 -3.08 -16.81
CA SER A 244 -16.09 -4.31 -16.54
C SER A 244 -15.94 -4.74 -15.07
N PHE A 245 -14.71 -4.71 -14.54
CA PHE A 245 -14.45 -5.01 -13.13
C PHE A 245 -15.07 -3.95 -12.19
N ALA A 246 -15.05 -2.67 -12.58
CA ALA A 246 -15.70 -1.61 -11.81
C ALA A 246 -17.22 -1.82 -11.71
N LYS A 247 -17.87 -2.11 -12.83
CA LYS A 247 -19.32 -2.39 -12.87
C LYS A 247 -19.69 -3.63 -12.06
N ALA A 248 -18.82 -4.64 -12.02
CA ALA A 248 -18.99 -5.84 -11.20
C ALA A 248 -18.64 -5.64 -9.71
N GLY A 249 -18.19 -4.45 -9.28
CA GLY A 249 -17.72 -4.19 -7.90
C GLY A 249 -16.41 -4.88 -7.53
N ALA A 250 -15.67 -5.38 -8.54
CA ALA A 250 -14.47 -6.19 -8.37
C ALA A 250 -13.17 -5.41 -8.65
N SER A 251 -13.21 -4.08 -8.76
CA SER A 251 -12.04 -3.22 -9.03
C SER A 251 -10.90 -3.45 -8.04
N HIS A 252 -11.21 -3.79 -6.79
CA HIS A 252 -10.23 -4.05 -5.75
C HIS A 252 -9.35 -5.29 -6.03
N ILE A 253 -9.80 -6.21 -6.89
CA ILE A 253 -9.07 -7.43 -7.27
C ILE A 253 -8.03 -7.11 -8.35
N LEU A 254 -8.24 -6.08 -9.16
CA LEU A 254 -7.28 -5.63 -10.16
C LEU A 254 -6.02 -4.98 -9.54
N ALA A 255 -6.06 -4.59 -8.30
CA ALA A 255 -4.86 -4.22 -7.55
C ALA A 255 -4.36 -5.45 -6.78
N ILE A 256 -3.05 -5.66 -6.72
CA ILE A 256 -2.50 -6.72 -5.86
C ILE A 256 -2.90 -6.40 -4.42
N SER A 257 -3.69 -7.30 -3.86
CA SER A 257 -4.37 -7.12 -2.57
C SER A 257 -3.74 -7.95 -1.46
N GLY A 258 -4.17 -7.73 -0.23
CA GLY A 258 -3.78 -8.53 0.91
C GLY A 258 -4.08 -10.03 0.73
N LEU A 259 -5.16 -10.37 0.02
CA LEU A 259 -5.48 -11.76 -0.29
C LEU A 259 -4.38 -12.43 -1.14
N HIS A 260 -3.89 -11.75 -2.17
CA HIS A 260 -2.82 -12.27 -3.04
C HIS A 260 -1.54 -12.56 -2.23
N LEU A 261 -1.12 -11.59 -1.39
CA LEU A 261 0.04 -11.78 -0.52
C LEU A 261 -0.17 -12.90 0.51
N SER A 262 -1.37 -13.02 1.06
CA SER A 262 -1.71 -14.07 2.04
C SER A 262 -1.68 -15.46 1.40
N ILE A 263 -2.13 -15.59 0.16
CA ILE A 263 -2.05 -16.84 -0.61
C ILE A 263 -0.58 -17.22 -0.83
N VAL A 264 0.24 -16.26 -1.28
CA VAL A 264 1.68 -16.47 -1.47
C VAL A 264 2.37 -16.88 -0.17
N ALA A 265 2.11 -16.15 0.92
CA ALA A 265 2.64 -16.47 2.24
C ALA A 265 2.22 -17.87 2.69
N GLY A 266 0.96 -18.25 2.49
CA GLY A 266 0.43 -19.56 2.83
C GLY A 266 1.06 -20.70 2.03
N ILE A 267 1.26 -20.51 0.71
CA ILE A 267 1.92 -21.49 -0.17
C ILE A 267 3.34 -21.73 0.30
N PHE A 268 4.14 -20.66 0.44
CA PHE A 268 5.56 -20.80 0.83
C PHE A 268 5.72 -21.26 2.28
N PHE A 269 4.88 -20.82 3.20
CA PHE A 269 4.86 -21.36 4.55
C PHE A 269 4.58 -22.85 4.57
N SER A 270 3.57 -23.32 3.82
CA SER A 270 3.21 -24.73 3.73
C SER A 270 4.33 -25.56 3.09
N PHE A 271 4.94 -25.05 2.03
CA PHE A 271 6.07 -25.67 1.36
C PHE A 271 7.27 -25.83 2.31
N PHE A 272 7.72 -24.73 2.95
CA PHE A 272 8.87 -24.81 3.86
C PHE A 272 8.55 -25.65 5.11
N ASN A 273 7.33 -25.55 5.64
CA ASN A 273 6.93 -26.42 6.75
C ASN A 273 6.94 -27.91 6.37
N PHE A 274 6.52 -28.24 5.14
CA PHE A 274 6.61 -29.61 4.62
C PHE A 274 8.08 -30.06 4.51
N VAL A 275 8.97 -29.24 3.94
CA VAL A 275 10.39 -29.55 3.80
C VAL A 275 11.05 -29.73 5.19
N PHE A 276 10.84 -28.79 6.11
CA PHE A 276 11.48 -28.84 7.43
C PHE A 276 10.91 -29.93 8.34
N ARG A 277 9.72 -30.43 8.09
CA ARG A 277 9.16 -31.63 8.78
C ARG A 277 9.88 -32.92 8.42
N GLN A 278 10.67 -32.99 7.36
CA GLN A 278 11.48 -34.17 7.02
C GLN A 278 12.69 -34.32 7.97
N SER A 279 13.07 -33.29 8.69
CA SER A 279 14.14 -33.34 9.70
C SER A 279 13.56 -33.70 11.07
N GLU A 280 13.94 -34.88 11.60
CA GLU A 280 13.52 -35.34 12.93
C GLU A 280 13.88 -34.34 14.03
N SER A 281 15.08 -33.78 13.98
CA SER A 281 15.55 -32.80 14.96
C SER A 281 14.66 -31.56 15.02
N LEU A 282 14.27 -31.02 13.85
CA LEU A 282 13.38 -29.87 13.77
C LEU A 282 11.93 -30.21 14.18
N LEU A 283 11.51 -31.44 13.91
CA LEU A 283 10.16 -31.89 14.28
C LEU A 283 10.05 -32.06 15.79
N ILE A 284 11.03 -32.72 16.45
CA ILE A 284 11.05 -32.93 17.90
C ILE A 284 11.16 -31.62 18.67
N SER A 285 12.00 -30.67 18.20
CA SER A 285 12.11 -29.34 18.82
C SER A 285 10.91 -28.42 18.60
N GLY A 286 9.98 -28.78 17.71
CA GLY A 286 8.87 -27.91 17.29
C GLY A 286 9.29 -26.66 16.51
N ALA A 287 10.59 -26.55 16.16
CA ALA A 287 11.15 -25.39 15.49
C ALA A 287 10.78 -25.32 13.99
N ASN A 288 10.37 -26.44 13.37
CA ASN A 288 10.02 -26.51 11.95
C ASN A 288 9.03 -25.42 11.53
N ARG A 289 7.99 -25.14 12.32
CA ARG A 289 6.99 -24.13 12.01
C ARG A 289 7.54 -22.71 12.12
N LYS A 290 8.36 -22.45 13.13
CA LYS A 290 9.00 -21.14 13.34
C LYS A 290 9.96 -20.81 12.21
N ILE A 291 10.81 -21.78 11.86
CA ILE A 291 11.76 -21.64 10.74
C ILE A 291 11.02 -21.49 9.41
N ALA A 292 9.93 -22.26 9.19
CA ALA A 292 9.11 -22.14 7.98
C ALA A 292 8.47 -20.75 7.85
N ALA A 293 8.03 -20.14 8.95
CA ALA A 293 7.49 -18.80 8.96
C ALA A 293 8.53 -17.76 8.53
N PHE A 294 9.75 -17.85 9.05
CA PHE A 294 10.86 -16.97 8.64
C PHE A 294 11.30 -17.22 7.19
N ALA A 295 11.41 -18.48 6.77
CA ALA A 295 11.78 -18.83 5.40
C ALA A 295 10.74 -18.31 4.39
N ALA A 296 9.47 -18.35 4.73
CA ALA A 296 8.39 -17.84 3.86
C ALA A 296 8.45 -16.31 3.65
N LEU A 297 9.10 -15.55 4.54
CA LEU A 297 9.28 -14.12 4.36
C LEU A 297 10.15 -13.77 3.15
N ILE A 298 11.11 -14.63 2.77
CA ILE A 298 12.01 -14.37 1.64
C ILE A 298 11.22 -14.28 0.31
N PRO A 299 10.50 -15.33 -0.13
CA PRO A 299 9.72 -15.25 -1.36
C PRO A 299 8.54 -14.27 -1.25
N LEU A 300 7.97 -14.07 -0.06
CA LEU A 300 6.93 -13.06 0.16
C LEU A 300 7.48 -11.65 -0.08
N THR A 301 8.67 -11.33 0.44
CA THR A 301 9.33 -10.04 0.21
C THR A 301 9.63 -9.83 -1.27
N TYR A 302 10.16 -10.86 -1.93
CA TYR A 302 10.43 -10.80 -3.36
C TYR A 302 9.15 -10.56 -4.17
N TYR A 303 8.04 -11.25 -3.86
CA TYR A 303 6.76 -11.03 -4.51
C TYR A 303 6.18 -9.63 -4.22
N ALA A 304 6.32 -9.13 -3.00
CA ALA A 304 5.91 -7.77 -2.66
C ALA A 304 6.68 -6.73 -3.48
N LEU A 305 7.98 -6.91 -3.69
CA LEU A 305 8.80 -6.05 -4.56
C LEU A 305 8.42 -6.21 -6.03
N LEU A 306 8.21 -7.46 -6.49
CA LEU A 306 7.75 -7.78 -7.84
C LEU A 306 6.41 -7.13 -8.14
N SER A 307 5.50 -7.06 -7.18
CA SER A 307 4.19 -6.39 -7.33
C SER A 307 4.27 -4.86 -7.42
N GLY A 308 5.47 -4.30 -7.32
CA GLY A 308 5.74 -2.86 -7.37
C GLY A 308 5.59 -2.16 -6.04
N PHE A 309 5.45 -2.91 -4.95
CA PHE A 309 5.39 -2.42 -3.57
C PHE A 309 4.40 -1.25 -3.39
N SER A 310 3.22 -1.40 -4.00
CA SER A 310 2.16 -0.38 -3.92
C SER A 310 1.70 -0.17 -2.47
N PRO A 311 1.07 0.96 -2.11
CA PRO A 311 0.60 1.20 -0.75
C PRO A 311 -0.32 0.10 -0.19
N SER A 312 -1.13 -0.56 -1.03
CA SER A 312 -1.93 -1.72 -0.63
C SER A 312 -1.07 -2.94 -0.32
N THR A 313 -0.05 -3.20 -1.15
CA THR A 313 0.90 -4.29 -0.96
C THR A 313 1.76 -4.08 0.28
N GLN A 314 2.23 -2.85 0.53
CA GLN A 314 3.01 -2.50 1.73
C GLN A 314 2.26 -2.84 3.01
N ARG A 315 0.99 -2.41 3.09
CA ARG A 315 0.16 -2.68 4.28
C ARG A 315 -0.09 -4.18 4.47
N ALA A 316 -0.45 -4.87 3.39
CA ALA A 316 -0.66 -6.31 3.46
C ALA A 316 0.61 -7.05 3.88
N TYR A 317 1.76 -6.64 3.35
CA TYR A 317 3.06 -7.19 3.72
C TYR A 317 3.34 -6.99 5.22
N ILE A 318 3.18 -5.76 5.74
CA ILE A 318 3.39 -5.46 7.15
C ILE A 318 2.43 -6.27 8.04
N MET A 319 1.14 -6.35 7.66
CA MET A 319 0.15 -7.16 8.40
C MET A 319 0.54 -8.63 8.46
N ILE A 320 1.01 -9.20 7.34
CA ILE A 320 1.44 -10.61 7.29
C ILE A 320 2.71 -10.83 8.11
N VAL A 321 3.68 -9.92 8.01
CA VAL A 321 4.91 -9.96 8.82
C VAL A 321 4.57 -9.94 10.31
N VAL A 322 3.74 -9.00 10.76
CA VAL A 322 3.30 -8.91 12.16
C VAL A 322 2.56 -10.18 12.59
N PHE A 323 1.69 -10.72 11.73
CA PHE A 323 0.99 -11.97 12.00
C PHE A 323 1.96 -13.15 12.14
N LEU A 324 2.94 -13.30 11.23
CA LEU A 324 3.94 -14.36 11.31
C LEU A 324 4.83 -14.23 12.55
N PHE A 325 5.21 -13.01 12.93
CA PHE A 325 5.94 -12.78 14.19
C PHE A 325 5.10 -13.15 15.42
N SER A 326 3.80 -12.79 15.43
CA SER A 326 2.88 -13.18 16.50
C SER A 326 2.73 -14.71 16.58
N TYR A 327 2.70 -15.37 15.41
CA TYR A 327 2.67 -16.83 15.32
C TYR A 327 3.94 -17.47 15.91
N VAL A 328 5.13 -16.96 15.56
CA VAL A 328 6.41 -17.45 16.09
C VAL A 328 6.55 -17.20 17.58
N ALA A 329 6.03 -16.07 18.07
CA ALA A 329 6.00 -15.71 19.49
C ALA A 329 4.95 -16.49 20.31
N GLU A 330 4.25 -17.45 19.69
CA GLU A 330 3.19 -18.28 20.33
C GLU A 330 2.03 -17.47 20.94
N LYS A 331 1.91 -16.19 20.56
CA LYS A 331 0.78 -15.32 20.93
C LYS A 331 -0.36 -15.46 19.93
N GLN A 332 -0.71 -16.72 19.62
CA GLN A 332 -1.76 -17.02 18.66
C GLN A 332 -3.15 -16.75 19.28
N GLY A 333 -4.06 -16.26 18.45
CA GLY A 333 -5.47 -16.11 18.80
C GLY A 333 -5.97 -14.68 18.91
N ASP A 334 -5.08 -13.66 18.91
CA ASP A 334 -5.50 -12.27 19.00
C ASP A 334 -5.24 -11.52 17.68
N GLY A 335 -6.10 -11.80 16.68
CA GLY A 335 -6.06 -11.13 15.38
C GLY A 335 -6.22 -9.62 15.51
N LEU A 336 -6.98 -9.15 16.51
CA LEU A 336 -7.18 -7.72 16.75
C LEU A 336 -5.89 -7.05 17.24
N ASN A 337 -5.14 -7.68 18.15
CA ASN A 337 -3.84 -7.16 18.60
C ASN A 337 -2.82 -7.12 17.45
N SER A 338 -2.80 -8.13 16.57
CA SER A 338 -1.94 -8.13 15.38
C SER A 338 -2.30 -7.01 14.41
N LEU A 339 -3.61 -6.76 14.19
CA LEU A 339 -4.09 -5.67 13.37
C LEU A 339 -3.69 -4.31 13.94
N CYS A 340 -3.85 -4.11 15.26
CA CYS A 340 -3.45 -2.90 15.95
C CYS A 340 -1.92 -2.67 15.90
N ALA A 341 -1.12 -3.71 16.08
CA ALA A 341 0.33 -3.62 15.97
C ALA A 341 0.77 -3.23 14.54
N ALA A 342 0.12 -3.80 13.52
CA ALA A 342 0.37 -3.42 12.12
C ALA A 342 -0.04 -1.96 11.86
N ALA A 343 -1.16 -1.48 12.41
CA ALA A 343 -1.57 -0.09 12.30
C ALA A 343 -0.54 0.86 12.89
N VAL A 344 -0.09 0.59 14.12
CA VAL A 344 0.94 1.39 14.78
C VAL A 344 2.23 1.40 13.95
N MET A 345 2.69 0.24 13.48
CA MET A 345 3.92 0.15 12.67
C MET A 345 3.82 0.96 11.38
N ILE A 346 2.69 0.91 10.68
CA ILE A 346 2.49 1.67 9.45
C ILE A 346 2.46 3.18 9.75
N LEU A 347 1.76 3.60 10.81
CA LEU A 347 1.68 5.01 11.18
C LEU A 347 3.01 5.58 11.69
N LEU A 348 3.85 4.76 12.31
CA LEU A 348 5.22 5.16 12.67
C LEU A 348 6.11 5.36 11.43
N LEU A 349 5.90 4.58 10.36
CA LEU A 349 6.66 4.71 9.11
C LEU A 349 6.12 5.83 8.21
N ASP A 350 4.81 5.98 8.15
CA ASP A 350 4.11 6.98 7.33
C ASP A 350 2.80 7.43 8.01
N PRO A 351 2.84 8.50 8.81
CA PRO A 351 1.66 9.05 9.48
C PRO A 351 0.57 9.50 8.51
N ALA A 352 0.94 9.95 7.31
CA ALA A 352 0.01 10.38 6.28
C ALA A 352 -0.89 9.24 5.78
N SER A 353 -0.45 7.99 5.97
CA SER A 353 -1.24 6.80 5.62
C SER A 353 -2.61 6.76 6.28
N LEU A 354 -2.78 7.32 7.49
CA LEU A 354 -4.07 7.38 8.20
C LEU A 354 -5.18 8.03 7.35
N PHE A 355 -4.81 9.09 6.63
CA PHE A 355 -5.74 9.86 5.81
C PHE A 355 -5.92 9.26 4.40
N SER A 356 -5.16 8.22 4.07
CA SER A 356 -5.30 7.55 2.78
C SER A 356 -6.53 6.65 2.76
N VAL A 357 -7.37 6.81 1.75
CA VAL A 357 -8.56 5.96 1.51
C VAL A 357 -8.19 4.47 1.53
N SER A 358 -7.03 4.17 0.99
CA SER A 358 -6.53 2.81 0.88
C SER A 358 -6.17 2.19 2.25
N PHE A 359 -5.66 2.97 3.22
CA PHE A 359 -5.46 2.53 4.61
C PHE A 359 -6.80 2.27 5.28
N GLN A 360 -7.70 3.24 5.21
CA GLN A 360 -9.03 3.15 5.83
C GLN A 360 -9.80 1.92 5.35
N LEU A 361 -9.84 1.69 4.03
CA LEU A 361 -10.51 0.51 3.45
C LEU A 361 -9.88 -0.82 3.90
N SER A 362 -8.55 -0.91 3.91
CA SER A 362 -7.87 -2.16 4.31
C SER A 362 -8.10 -2.50 5.78
N PHE A 363 -7.95 -1.52 6.68
CA PHE A 363 -8.11 -1.74 8.12
C PHE A 363 -9.57 -1.97 8.50
N ALA A 364 -10.51 -1.23 7.91
CA ALA A 364 -11.93 -1.44 8.12
C ALA A 364 -12.36 -2.85 7.65
N ALA A 365 -11.94 -3.29 6.46
CA ALA A 365 -12.24 -4.62 5.97
C ALA A 365 -11.76 -5.72 6.92
N VAL A 366 -10.47 -5.67 7.32
CA VAL A 366 -9.88 -6.70 8.20
C VAL A 366 -10.51 -6.66 9.60
N LEU A 367 -10.75 -5.48 10.15
CA LEU A 367 -11.42 -5.32 11.44
C LEU A 367 -12.81 -5.98 11.43
N PHE A 368 -13.63 -5.67 10.43
CA PHE A 368 -14.97 -6.25 10.32
C PHE A 368 -14.95 -7.75 10.05
N ILE A 369 -13.96 -8.25 9.29
CA ILE A 369 -13.76 -9.70 9.11
C ILE A 369 -13.43 -10.36 10.44
N ILE A 370 -12.51 -9.81 11.25
CA ILE A 370 -12.14 -10.37 12.56
C ILE A 370 -13.36 -10.36 13.50
N CYS A 371 -14.06 -9.23 13.62
CA CYS A 371 -15.26 -9.11 14.44
C CYS A 371 -16.37 -10.06 13.95
N GLY A 372 -16.59 -10.09 12.63
CA GLY A 372 -17.58 -10.96 12.01
C GLY A 372 -17.28 -12.44 12.23
N PHE A 373 -16.02 -12.84 12.10
CA PHE A 373 -15.61 -14.23 12.33
C PHE A 373 -15.88 -14.68 13.78
N THR A 374 -15.69 -13.79 14.76
CA THR A 374 -16.02 -14.11 16.16
C THR A 374 -17.52 -14.35 16.37
N LEU A 375 -18.37 -13.66 15.61
CA LEU A 375 -19.83 -13.87 15.66
C LEU A 375 -20.24 -15.16 14.92
N ILE A 376 -19.62 -15.43 13.77
CA ILE A 376 -20.00 -16.57 12.91
C ILE A 376 -19.60 -17.92 13.52
N LYS A 377 -18.45 -18.01 14.21
CA LYS A 377 -17.93 -19.27 14.76
C LYS A 377 -18.92 -19.98 15.70
N GLU A 378 -19.87 -19.25 16.29
CA GLU A 378 -20.91 -19.78 17.15
C GLU A 378 -22.12 -20.32 16.36
N VAL A 379 -22.25 -20.00 15.08
CA VAL A 379 -23.38 -20.42 14.25
C VAL A 379 -23.23 -21.90 13.85
N PRO A 380 -24.25 -22.75 14.02
CA PRO A 380 -24.16 -24.18 13.67
C PRO A 380 -23.76 -24.44 12.20
N ALA A 381 -24.22 -23.61 11.27
CA ALA A 381 -23.85 -23.70 9.85
C ALA A 381 -22.35 -23.51 9.61
N ALA A 382 -21.67 -22.66 10.40
CA ALA A 382 -20.23 -22.44 10.30
C ALA A 382 -19.41 -23.61 10.90
N ARG A 383 -19.96 -24.34 11.85
CA ARG A 383 -19.32 -25.53 12.44
C ARG A 383 -19.37 -26.74 11.51
N ASN A 384 -20.27 -26.72 10.53
CA ASN A 384 -20.41 -27.81 9.55
C ASN A 384 -19.26 -27.78 8.56
N LYS A 385 -18.44 -28.86 8.52
CA LYS A 385 -17.30 -29.02 7.60
C LYS A 385 -17.72 -29.33 6.17
N SER A 386 -19.01 -29.41 5.86
CA SER A 386 -19.53 -29.64 4.51
C SER A 386 -19.16 -28.49 3.55
N LEU A 387 -19.31 -28.73 2.26
CA LEU A 387 -19.15 -27.70 1.23
C LEU A 387 -20.06 -26.51 1.49
N GLY A 388 -21.33 -26.76 1.90
CA GLY A 388 -22.28 -25.70 2.26
C GLY A 388 -21.81 -24.85 3.42
N GLY A 389 -21.22 -25.42 4.47
CA GLY A 389 -20.64 -24.68 5.60
C GLY A 389 -19.47 -23.81 5.19
N ARG A 390 -18.59 -24.29 4.29
CA ARG A 390 -17.47 -23.50 3.76
C ARG A 390 -17.95 -22.32 2.91
N VAL A 391 -18.94 -22.56 2.04
CA VAL A 391 -19.56 -21.49 1.23
C VAL A 391 -20.24 -20.46 2.16
N PHE A 392 -20.95 -20.90 3.19
CA PHE A 392 -21.56 -20.01 4.18
C PHE A 392 -20.53 -19.11 4.85
N ILE A 393 -19.42 -19.67 5.38
CA ILE A 393 -18.34 -18.90 6.00
C ILE A 393 -17.76 -17.88 4.99
N PHE A 394 -17.52 -18.30 3.75
CA PHE A 394 -16.98 -17.43 2.71
C PHE A 394 -17.91 -16.24 2.40
N LEU A 395 -19.22 -16.50 2.30
CA LEU A 395 -20.22 -15.46 2.09
C LEU A 395 -20.29 -14.48 3.29
N CYS A 396 -20.25 -15.00 4.51
CA CYS A 396 -20.25 -14.17 5.70
C CYS A 396 -18.98 -13.29 5.79
N ILE A 397 -17.79 -13.85 5.51
CA ILE A 397 -16.54 -13.08 5.47
C ILE A 397 -16.64 -11.98 4.42
N SER A 398 -17.13 -12.29 3.22
CA SER A 398 -17.32 -11.32 2.15
C SER A 398 -18.32 -10.23 2.54
N PHE A 399 -19.43 -10.60 3.20
CA PHE A 399 -20.42 -9.65 3.71
C PHE A 399 -19.81 -8.69 4.74
N PHE A 400 -19.08 -9.20 5.74
CA PHE A 400 -18.45 -8.35 6.75
C PHE A 400 -17.37 -7.43 6.14
N ALA A 401 -16.59 -7.92 5.19
CA ALA A 401 -15.64 -7.07 4.47
C ALA A 401 -16.32 -5.91 3.74
N VAL A 402 -17.43 -6.19 3.04
CA VAL A 402 -18.22 -5.17 2.34
C VAL A 402 -18.87 -4.22 3.34
N ALA A 403 -19.50 -4.73 4.40
CA ALA A 403 -20.14 -3.90 5.42
C ALA A 403 -19.17 -2.93 6.10
N GLY A 404 -17.95 -3.39 6.40
CA GLY A 404 -16.92 -2.54 6.99
C GLY A 404 -16.39 -1.46 6.04
N THR A 405 -16.32 -1.76 4.74
CA THR A 405 -15.81 -0.81 3.75
C THR A 405 -16.90 0.10 3.17
N PHE A 406 -18.15 -0.28 3.28
CA PHE A 406 -19.30 0.40 2.68
C PHE A 406 -19.39 1.91 3.01
N PRO A 407 -19.30 2.37 4.28
CA PRO A 407 -19.38 3.80 4.60
C PRO A 407 -18.27 4.60 3.93
N ILE A 408 -17.05 4.02 3.88
CA ILE A 408 -15.88 4.67 3.29
C ILE A 408 -16.03 4.75 1.77
N VAL A 409 -16.49 3.67 1.13
CA VAL A 409 -16.73 3.63 -0.32
C VAL A 409 -17.81 4.64 -0.71
N MET A 410 -18.90 4.72 0.06
CA MET A 410 -19.96 5.71 -0.15
C MET A 410 -19.42 7.13 -0.08
N TYR A 411 -18.63 7.43 0.95
CA TYR A 411 -18.10 8.77 1.18
C TYR A 411 -17.10 9.22 0.10
N TYR A 412 -16.18 8.33 -0.32
CA TYR A 412 -15.12 8.72 -1.25
C TYR A 412 -15.46 8.51 -2.73
N PHE A 413 -16.27 7.51 -3.05
CA PHE A 413 -16.51 7.11 -4.45
C PHE A 413 -17.95 7.34 -4.91
N ASN A 414 -18.87 7.64 -3.98
CA ASN A 414 -20.30 7.83 -4.28
C ASN A 414 -20.91 6.68 -5.12
N MET A 415 -20.43 5.45 -4.91
CA MET A 415 -20.84 4.27 -5.67
C MET A 415 -21.27 3.15 -4.74
N ILE A 416 -22.36 2.48 -5.13
CA ILE A 416 -22.83 1.25 -4.49
C ILE A 416 -22.90 0.15 -5.54
N CYS A 417 -22.31 -1.00 -5.23
CA CYS A 417 -22.40 -2.17 -6.09
C CYS A 417 -23.01 -3.35 -5.31
N PHE A 418 -24.30 -3.57 -5.45
CA PHE A 418 -25.00 -4.68 -4.79
C PHE A 418 -24.57 -6.05 -5.30
N VAL A 419 -24.11 -6.13 -6.57
CA VAL A 419 -23.66 -7.37 -7.19
C VAL A 419 -22.32 -7.85 -6.64
N GLN A 420 -21.58 -6.97 -5.94
CA GLN A 420 -20.22 -7.26 -5.42
C GLN A 420 -20.13 -8.53 -4.57
N LEU A 421 -21.16 -8.84 -3.77
CA LEU A 421 -21.17 -10.07 -2.94
C LEU A 421 -21.18 -11.32 -3.81
N VAL A 422 -22.01 -11.33 -4.86
CA VAL A 422 -22.13 -12.47 -5.78
C VAL A 422 -20.90 -12.59 -6.66
N THR A 423 -20.42 -11.49 -7.21
CA THR A 423 -19.21 -11.48 -8.05
C THR A 423 -17.98 -11.91 -7.26
N SER A 424 -17.86 -11.52 -6.00
CA SER A 424 -16.75 -11.93 -5.12
C SER A 424 -16.73 -13.44 -4.91
N LEU A 425 -17.90 -14.10 -4.83
CA LEU A 425 -18.00 -15.55 -4.67
C LEU A 425 -17.36 -16.32 -5.84
N VAL A 426 -17.41 -15.77 -7.04
CA VAL A 426 -16.86 -16.41 -8.26
C VAL A 426 -15.45 -15.90 -8.55
N ILE A 427 -15.26 -14.57 -8.52
CA ILE A 427 -14.02 -13.94 -8.98
C ILE A 427 -12.88 -14.19 -8.00
N ILE A 428 -13.13 -14.13 -6.69
CA ILE A 428 -12.06 -14.33 -5.69
C ILE A 428 -11.49 -15.76 -5.77
N PRO A 429 -12.28 -16.84 -5.78
CA PRO A 429 -11.72 -18.16 -5.98
C PRO A 429 -10.99 -18.34 -7.31
N ALA A 430 -11.57 -17.87 -8.41
CA ALA A 430 -10.97 -18.03 -9.74
C ALA A 430 -9.64 -17.26 -9.87
N LEU A 431 -9.64 -15.97 -9.56
CA LEU A 431 -8.44 -15.15 -9.72
C LEU A 431 -7.45 -15.34 -8.56
N GLY A 432 -7.92 -15.41 -7.32
CA GLY A 432 -7.06 -15.51 -6.14
C GLY A 432 -6.41 -16.89 -6.00
N PHE A 433 -7.20 -17.97 -6.06
CA PHE A 433 -6.69 -19.32 -5.78
C PHE A 433 -6.24 -20.09 -7.02
N VAL A 434 -6.59 -19.65 -8.24
CA VAL A 434 -6.14 -20.29 -9.47
C VAL A 434 -5.14 -19.41 -10.20
N CYS A 435 -5.55 -18.20 -10.64
CA CYS A 435 -4.70 -17.38 -11.49
C CYS A 435 -3.43 -16.88 -10.78
N VAL A 436 -3.52 -16.50 -9.49
CA VAL A 436 -2.34 -15.98 -8.77
C VAL A 436 -1.29 -17.06 -8.54
N PRO A 437 -1.61 -18.26 -8.00
CA PRO A 437 -0.63 -19.33 -7.86
C PRO A 437 -0.02 -19.76 -9.20
N LEU A 438 -0.84 -19.94 -10.26
CA LEU A 438 -0.35 -20.28 -11.60
C LEU A 438 0.58 -19.19 -12.15
N GLY A 439 0.18 -17.91 -12.06
CA GLY A 439 1.00 -16.80 -12.54
C GLY A 439 2.33 -16.68 -11.81
N ILE A 440 2.36 -16.93 -10.48
CA ILE A 440 3.59 -16.94 -9.70
C ILE A 440 4.47 -18.12 -10.08
N THR A 441 3.88 -19.31 -10.23
CA THR A 441 4.62 -20.51 -10.65
C THR A 441 5.23 -20.31 -12.04
N ALA A 442 4.44 -19.80 -13.00
CA ALA A 442 4.92 -19.47 -14.33
C ALA A 442 6.05 -18.41 -14.28
N PHE A 443 5.94 -17.40 -13.43
CA PHE A 443 6.98 -16.38 -13.26
C PHE A 443 8.31 -16.97 -12.78
N PHE A 444 8.28 -17.92 -11.84
CA PHE A 444 9.51 -18.56 -11.32
C PHE A 444 10.11 -19.57 -12.32
N ILE A 445 9.27 -20.22 -13.12
CA ILE A 445 9.72 -21.22 -14.13
C ILE A 445 10.22 -20.53 -15.40
N PHE A 446 9.61 -19.41 -15.79
CA PHE A 446 9.90 -18.71 -17.05
C PHE A 446 11.40 -18.47 -17.35
N PRO A 447 12.26 -18.07 -16.39
CA PRO A 447 13.67 -17.82 -16.67
C PRO A 447 14.46 -19.09 -17.06
N PHE A 448 13.98 -20.27 -16.67
CA PHE A 448 14.67 -21.55 -16.84
C PHE A 448 14.04 -22.42 -17.95
N LEU A 449 12.73 -22.41 -18.02
CA LEU A 449 11.93 -23.27 -18.91
C LEU A 449 10.74 -22.49 -19.46
N PRO A 450 10.95 -21.57 -20.44
CA PRO A 450 9.88 -20.72 -20.95
C PRO A 450 8.74 -21.53 -21.59
N ASP A 451 9.04 -22.64 -22.26
CA ASP A 451 8.02 -23.49 -22.86
C ASP A 451 7.10 -24.16 -21.84
N LEU A 452 7.66 -24.57 -20.68
CA LEU A 452 6.85 -25.12 -19.58
C LEU A 452 6.04 -24.05 -18.86
N ALA A 453 6.53 -22.82 -18.81
CA ALA A 453 5.81 -21.68 -18.22
C ALA A 453 4.66 -21.21 -19.11
N ALA A 454 4.61 -21.63 -20.37
CA ALA A 454 3.57 -21.32 -21.34
C ALA A 454 2.32 -22.20 -21.20
N PHE A 455 2.48 -23.39 -20.64
CA PHE A 455 1.39 -24.34 -20.31
C PHE A 455 0.71 -23.96 -19.00
#